data_934322f8714155be94736d293e288bdb
#
_entry.id   934322f8714155be94736d293e288bdb
#
_cell.length_a   1.000
_cell.length_b   1.000
_cell.length_c   1.000
_cell.angle_alpha   90.00
_cell.angle_beta   90.00
_cell.angle_gamma   90.00
#
_symmetry.space_group_name_H-M   'P 1'
#
loop_
_entity.id
_entity.type
_entity.pdbx_description
1 polymer ?
#
loop_
_entity_poly.entity_id
_entity_poly.type
_entity_poly.pdbx_seq_one_letter_code
_entity_poly.pdbx_strand_id
1 'polypeptide(L)'
;MTRKLYDLDSHRRDFSATVLRCDPDGERYAVVLDQTVFFPEGGGQPADTGVLGGAHVLDVQLLPDAIVHYTDAPLTPGAQVRGEIDWPQRFRRMQGHSGEHIISGLIHSEYGFDNVGFHLGEDAITMDYNGELTWQQLMHIERLANEAVYRNVPIRTEYPAPERLAHMEYRSKLDLKEDVRIVTVEGYDVCACCAPHVSHTGEIGAIKFTSVMRHRGGVRVTILCGSDAEADYREKSAQVAALSAQLSVRQADVVPAVQRLLDEIAQHKAAAAELERRLNAQRLQLLQETPGSICVIDRFDDPVAMREFVNAGMLLAGGVCAAFTGSDAEGYRYIIGSRTVDLRAAAKTINAAISGRGGGKPTMIQGSCTAPAAEIEAFFAAYPGK
;
A
#
# COMPACT_ATOMS: atom_id res chain seq x y z
N MET A 1 -16.03 34.86 -22.31
CA MET A 1 -15.20 33.76 -21.75
C MET A 1 -14.53 34.26 -20.48
N THR A 2 -14.48 33.48 -19.41
CA THR A 2 -13.83 33.84 -18.14
C THR A 2 -12.32 34.05 -18.33
N ARG A 3 -11.77 35.17 -17.88
CA ARG A 3 -10.32 35.44 -17.96
C ARG A 3 -9.58 34.58 -16.94
N LYS A 4 -8.57 33.81 -17.40
CA LYS A 4 -7.76 32.89 -16.60
C LYS A 4 -6.60 33.65 -15.95
N LEU A 5 -6.76 34.06 -14.69
CA LEU A 5 -5.72 34.78 -13.98
C LEU A 5 -4.55 33.88 -13.54
N TYR A 6 -4.84 32.58 -13.31
CA TYR A 6 -3.82 31.57 -12.99
C TYR A 6 -2.83 31.28 -14.12
N ASP A 7 -3.16 31.64 -15.37
CA ASP A 7 -2.22 31.54 -16.51
C ASP A 7 -1.24 32.72 -16.53
N LEU A 8 -1.64 33.86 -15.96
CA LEU A 8 -0.80 35.07 -15.89
C LEU A 8 0.15 35.01 -14.68
N ASP A 9 -0.34 34.51 -13.57
CA ASP A 9 0.42 34.36 -12.32
C ASP A 9 -0.12 33.16 -11.54
N SER A 10 0.62 32.06 -11.55
CA SER A 10 0.26 30.83 -10.85
C SER A 10 0.28 30.96 -9.33
N HIS A 11 1.02 31.96 -8.79
CA HIS A 11 1.14 32.23 -7.36
C HIS A 11 0.08 33.19 -6.83
N ARG A 12 -0.76 33.72 -7.70
CA ARG A 12 -1.88 34.57 -7.27
C ARG A 12 -2.89 33.77 -6.46
N ARG A 13 -3.17 34.26 -5.24
CA ARG A 13 -4.00 33.55 -4.24
C ARG A 13 -5.40 34.10 -4.16
N ASP A 14 -5.57 35.39 -4.41
CA ASP A 14 -6.82 36.10 -4.28
C ASP A 14 -7.11 37.03 -5.49
N PHE A 15 -8.36 37.35 -5.66
CA PHE A 15 -8.82 38.22 -6.75
C PHE A 15 -10.18 38.80 -6.42
N SER A 16 -10.57 39.81 -7.20
CA SER A 16 -11.96 40.32 -7.25
C SER A 16 -12.53 40.01 -8.63
N ALA A 17 -13.79 39.65 -8.68
CA ALA A 17 -14.49 39.35 -9.91
C ALA A 17 -15.97 39.78 -9.84
N THR A 18 -16.57 39.93 -11.03
CA THR A 18 -18.03 40.12 -11.17
C THR A 18 -18.69 38.78 -11.38
N VAL A 19 -19.74 38.46 -10.64
CA VAL A 19 -20.61 37.31 -10.88
C VAL A 19 -21.42 37.58 -12.15
N LEU A 20 -21.18 36.82 -13.21
CA LEU A 20 -21.89 36.92 -14.46
C LEU A 20 -23.21 36.13 -14.43
N ARG A 21 -23.17 34.95 -13.80
CA ARG A 21 -24.32 34.03 -13.68
C ARG A 21 -24.18 33.18 -12.42
N CYS A 22 -25.32 32.83 -11.83
CA CYS A 22 -25.43 31.91 -10.72
C CYS A 22 -26.75 31.12 -10.85
N ASP A 23 -26.62 29.83 -11.15
CA ASP A 23 -27.79 28.96 -11.36
C ASP A 23 -27.78 27.82 -10.32
N PRO A 24 -28.93 27.38 -9.82
CA PRO A 24 -29.01 26.18 -8.99
C PRO A 24 -28.61 24.93 -9.77
N ASP A 25 -27.83 24.04 -9.12
CA ASP A 25 -27.39 22.75 -9.67
C ASP A 25 -27.46 21.66 -8.56
N GLY A 26 -28.65 21.10 -8.36
CA GLY A 26 -28.90 20.17 -7.26
C GLY A 26 -28.79 20.86 -5.90
N GLU A 27 -27.88 20.37 -5.06
CA GLU A 27 -27.60 20.94 -3.72
C GLU A 27 -26.52 22.03 -3.73
N ARG A 28 -26.02 22.40 -4.92
CA ARG A 28 -24.95 23.38 -5.12
C ARG A 28 -25.40 24.46 -6.13
N TYR A 29 -24.52 25.42 -6.39
CA TYR A 29 -24.77 26.52 -7.32
C TYR A 29 -23.65 26.60 -8.35
N ALA A 30 -24.01 26.72 -9.64
CA ALA A 30 -23.07 26.88 -10.74
C ALA A 30 -22.84 28.39 -10.99
N VAL A 31 -21.68 28.88 -10.62
CA VAL A 31 -21.30 30.29 -10.68
C VAL A 31 -20.29 30.53 -11.80
N VAL A 32 -20.58 31.50 -12.67
CA VAL A 32 -19.68 31.98 -13.74
C VAL A 32 -19.22 33.37 -13.41
N LEU A 33 -17.91 33.60 -13.53
CA LEU A 33 -17.24 34.87 -13.27
C LEU A 33 -16.65 35.49 -14.53
N ASP A 34 -16.41 36.80 -14.54
CA ASP A 34 -15.64 37.50 -15.60
C ASP A 34 -14.17 37.11 -15.60
N GLN A 35 -13.58 36.79 -14.43
CA GLN A 35 -12.20 36.35 -14.27
C GLN A 35 -12.05 35.45 -13.03
N THR A 36 -10.99 34.61 -13.00
CA THR A 36 -10.75 33.70 -11.88
C THR A 36 -9.27 33.32 -11.71
N VAL A 37 -8.84 33.08 -10.46
CA VAL A 37 -7.59 32.37 -10.13
C VAL A 37 -7.80 30.89 -9.87
N PHE A 38 -9.06 30.43 -9.69
CA PHE A 38 -9.35 29.00 -9.50
C PHE A 38 -9.05 28.23 -10.78
N PHE A 39 -8.17 27.25 -10.67
CA PHE A 39 -7.86 26.31 -11.76
C PHE A 39 -8.97 25.27 -11.85
N PRO A 40 -9.59 25.06 -13.03
CA PRO A 40 -10.54 23.97 -13.25
C PRO A 40 -9.81 22.63 -13.34
N GLU A 41 -10.51 21.53 -13.05
CA GLU A 41 -9.97 20.21 -13.27
C GLU A 41 -9.42 20.05 -14.70
N GLY A 42 -8.20 19.55 -14.84
CA GLY A 42 -7.58 19.37 -16.15
C GLY A 42 -6.15 18.86 -16.08
N GLY A 43 -5.70 18.18 -17.16
CA GLY A 43 -4.32 17.70 -17.24
C GLY A 43 -3.91 16.69 -16.15
N GLY A 44 -4.85 15.97 -15.55
CA GLY A 44 -4.60 15.04 -14.45
C GLY A 44 -4.46 15.70 -13.07
N GLN A 45 -4.74 17.02 -13.00
CA GLN A 45 -4.79 17.78 -11.75
C GLN A 45 -6.24 18.10 -11.37
N PRO A 46 -6.67 17.84 -10.12
CA PRO A 46 -7.98 18.24 -9.61
C PRO A 46 -8.18 19.76 -9.59
N ALA A 47 -9.44 20.19 -9.59
CA ALA A 47 -9.83 21.59 -9.47
C ALA A 47 -9.39 22.20 -8.14
N ASP A 48 -9.16 23.53 -8.14
CA ASP A 48 -8.96 24.23 -6.89
C ASP A 48 -10.22 24.34 -6.07
N THR A 49 -10.02 24.44 -4.76
CA THR A 49 -11.06 24.78 -3.78
C THR A 49 -10.71 26.10 -3.10
N GLY A 50 -11.64 26.65 -2.30
CA GLY A 50 -11.43 27.88 -1.57
C GLY A 50 -12.74 28.59 -1.24
N VAL A 51 -12.70 29.93 -1.16
CA VAL A 51 -13.86 30.76 -0.80
C VAL A 51 -14.10 31.81 -1.88
N LEU A 52 -15.36 32.00 -2.26
CA LEU A 52 -15.80 32.98 -3.24
C LEU A 52 -17.02 33.74 -2.72
N GLY A 53 -16.86 35.03 -2.41
CA GLY A 53 -17.97 35.85 -1.89
C GLY A 53 -18.59 35.35 -0.59
N GLY A 54 -17.85 34.57 0.20
CA GLY A 54 -18.32 33.94 1.44
C GLY A 54 -18.86 32.52 1.27
N ALA A 55 -19.08 32.03 0.04
CA ALA A 55 -19.45 30.64 -0.26
C ALA A 55 -18.18 29.79 -0.43
N HIS A 56 -18.25 28.50 -0.07
CA HIS A 56 -17.17 27.56 -0.38
C HIS A 56 -17.23 27.09 -1.83
N VAL A 57 -16.10 27.12 -2.52
CA VAL A 57 -15.93 26.53 -3.85
C VAL A 57 -15.58 25.06 -3.68
N LEU A 58 -16.51 24.19 -4.10
CA LEU A 58 -16.40 22.73 -3.95
C LEU A 58 -15.70 22.08 -5.15
N ASP A 59 -15.88 22.66 -6.34
CA ASP A 59 -15.33 22.16 -7.61
C ASP A 59 -15.28 23.29 -8.64
N VAL A 60 -14.40 23.16 -9.64
CA VAL A 60 -14.30 24.09 -10.77
C VAL A 60 -14.12 23.30 -12.05
N GLN A 61 -14.98 23.57 -13.05
CA GLN A 61 -14.98 22.84 -14.31
C GLN A 61 -14.83 23.79 -15.50
N LEU A 62 -14.05 23.37 -16.48
CA LEU A 62 -13.92 24.08 -17.77
C LEU A 62 -14.97 23.53 -18.74
N LEU A 63 -15.99 24.34 -19.03
CA LEU A 63 -16.98 24.08 -20.07
C LEU A 63 -16.59 24.83 -21.37
N PRO A 64 -17.17 24.49 -22.54
CA PRO A 64 -16.82 25.13 -23.81
C PRO A 64 -16.88 26.66 -23.79
N ASP A 65 -17.85 27.23 -23.05
CA ASP A 65 -18.12 28.66 -23.07
C ASP A 65 -17.70 29.38 -21.78
N ALA A 66 -17.40 28.68 -20.69
CA ALA A 66 -17.13 29.29 -19.38
C ALA A 66 -16.36 28.38 -18.43
N ILE A 67 -15.70 28.99 -17.43
CA ILE A 67 -15.25 28.31 -16.23
C ILE A 67 -16.35 28.41 -15.19
N VAL A 68 -16.86 27.28 -14.75
CA VAL A 68 -17.97 27.15 -13.77
C VAL A 68 -17.40 26.79 -12.40
N HIS A 69 -17.73 27.60 -11.40
CA HIS A 69 -17.39 27.36 -9.99
C HIS A 69 -18.62 26.81 -9.28
N TYR A 70 -18.53 25.61 -8.74
CA TYR A 70 -19.60 25.00 -7.96
C TYR A 70 -19.47 25.39 -6.49
N THR A 71 -20.45 26.11 -5.96
CA THR A 71 -20.43 26.66 -4.59
C THR A 71 -21.56 26.07 -3.73
N ASP A 72 -21.34 26.01 -2.41
CA ASP A 72 -22.32 25.56 -1.41
C ASP A 72 -23.43 26.56 -1.14
N ALA A 73 -23.25 27.83 -1.53
CA ALA A 73 -24.23 28.89 -1.35
C ALA A 73 -24.35 29.77 -2.62
N PRO A 74 -25.51 30.42 -2.88
CA PRO A 74 -25.73 31.23 -4.06
C PRO A 74 -25.01 32.57 -3.97
N LEU A 75 -24.56 33.08 -5.13
CA LEU A 75 -24.01 34.41 -5.28
C LEU A 75 -24.94 35.27 -6.17
N THR A 76 -24.98 36.58 -5.90
CA THR A 76 -25.85 37.49 -6.63
C THR A 76 -25.26 37.87 -7.98
N PRO A 77 -25.87 37.58 -9.13
CA PRO A 77 -25.44 38.10 -10.43
C PRO A 77 -25.29 39.63 -10.44
N GLY A 78 -24.21 40.10 -11.07
CA GLY A 78 -23.82 41.51 -11.09
C GLY A 78 -23.05 41.99 -9.85
N ALA A 79 -22.97 41.21 -8.79
CA ALA A 79 -22.20 41.58 -7.61
C ALA A 79 -20.70 41.44 -7.84
N GLN A 80 -19.91 42.34 -7.21
CA GLN A 80 -18.48 42.20 -7.04
C GLN A 80 -18.20 41.27 -5.86
N VAL A 81 -17.43 40.23 -6.09
CA VAL A 81 -17.04 39.26 -5.07
C VAL A 81 -15.52 39.15 -4.99
N ARG A 82 -15.03 38.85 -3.79
CA ARG A 82 -13.62 38.45 -3.58
C ARG A 82 -13.54 36.92 -3.55
N GLY A 83 -12.59 36.35 -4.29
CA GLY A 83 -12.23 34.95 -4.24
C GLY A 83 -10.87 34.73 -3.64
N GLU A 84 -10.70 33.64 -2.92
CA GLU A 84 -9.44 33.20 -2.33
C GLU A 84 -9.36 31.68 -2.43
N ILE A 85 -8.26 31.18 -3.04
CA ILE A 85 -8.04 29.74 -3.20
C ILE A 85 -7.44 29.12 -1.94
N ASP A 86 -7.62 27.82 -1.74
CA ASP A 86 -6.85 27.02 -0.78
C ASP A 86 -5.40 26.94 -1.28
N TRP A 87 -4.59 27.90 -0.83
CA TRP A 87 -3.21 28.03 -1.28
C TRP A 87 -2.32 26.83 -0.91
N PRO A 88 -2.36 26.28 0.32
CA PRO A 88 -1.63 25.08 0.65
C PRO A 88 -1.87 23.93 -0.33
N GLN A 89 -3.13 23.70 -0.69
CA GLN A 89 -3.51 22.64 -1.63
C GLN A 89 -3.02 22.96 -3.06
N ARG A 90 -3.22 24.19 -3.53
CA ARG A 90 -2.74 24.65 -4.84
C ARG A 90 -1.22 24.51 -4.94
N PHE A 91 -0.47 24.96 -3.95
CA PHE A 91 0.98 24.93 -3.98
C PHE A 91 1.54 23.51 -3.96
N ARG A 92 0.96 22.63 -3.13
CA ARG A 92 1.25 21.19 -3.13
C ARG A 92 1.06 20.59 -4.52
N ARG A 93 -0.04 20.92 -5.19
CA ARG A 93 -0.33 20.46 -6.57
C ARG A 93 0.69 20.99 -7.57
N MET A 94 1.05 22.25 -7.48
CA MET A 94 2.09 22.87 -8.32
C MET A 94 3.46 22.20 -8.11
N GLN A 95 3.84 21.89 -6.86
CA GLN A 95 5.07 21.14 -6.54
C GLN A 95 5.06 19.77 -7.22
N GLY A 96 3.97 19.00 -7.05
CA GLY A 96 3.82 17.67 -7.62
C GLY A 96 3.83 17.68 -9.15
N HIS A 97 3.06 18.57 -9.77
CA HIS A 97 2.97 18.65 -11.22
C HIS A 97 4.30 19.10 -11.86
N SER A 98 4.98 20.08 -11.25
CA SER A 98 6.30 20.53 -11.74
C SER A 98 7.38 19.45 -11.54
N GLY A 99 7.30 18.67 -10.46
CA GLY A 99 8.15 17.49 -10.25
C GLY A 99 7.94 16.42 -11.31
N GLU A 100 6.67 16.16 -11.70
CA GLU A 100 6.34 15.26 -12.81
C GLU A 100 7.03 15.67 -14.11
N HIS A 101 6.97 16.96 -14.48
CA HIS A 101 7.61 17.46 -15.69
C HIS A 101 9.11 17.15 -15.73
N ILE A 102 9.84 17.43 -14.64
CA ILE A 102 11.28 17.13 -14.55
C ILE A 102 11.53 15.63 -14.72
N ILE A 103 10.80 14.79 -14.00
CA ILE A 103 10.96 13.34 -14.05
C ILE A 103 10.65 12.82 -15.45
N SER A 104 9.53 13.23 -16.04
CA SER A 104 9.11 12.76 -17.36
C SER A 104 10.06 13.22 -18.46
N GLY A 105 10.57 14.45 -18.38
CA GLY A 105 11.59 14.94 -19.31
C GLY A 105 12.91 14.15 -19.20
N LEU A 106 13.37 13.87 -17.97
CA LEU A 106 14.56 13.05 -17.74
C LEU A 106 14.38 11.60 -18.21
N ILE A 107 13.25 10.96 -17.92
CA ILE A 107 12.97 9.59 -18.37
C ILE A 107 12.90 9.52 -19.90
N HIS A 108 12.27 10.50 -20.53
CA HIS A 108 12.23 10.58 -21.98
C HIS A 108 13.64 10.75 -22.59
N SER A 109 14.44 11.65 -22.03
CA SER A 109 15.80 11.92 -22.50
C SER A 109 16.76 10.73 -22.29
N GLU A 110 16.71 10.06 -21.14
CA GLU A 110 17.65 9.00 -20.76
C GLU A 110 17.27 7.63 -21.34
N TYR A 111 15.96 7.34 -21.46
CA TYR A 111 15.45 6.01 -21.78
C TYR A 111 14.51 5.97 -22.99
N GLY A 112 14.10 7.13 -23.53
CA GLY A 112 13.16 7.21 -24.66
C GLY A 112 11.74 6.78 -24.31
N PHE A 113 11.37 6.75 -23.02
CA PHE A 113 10.02 6.36 -22.59
C PHE A 113 9.15 7.59 -22.33
N ASP A 114 7.87 7.48 -22.73
CA ASP A 114 6.89 8.56 -22.57
C ASP A 114 5.98 8.32 -21.37
N ASN A 115 5.64 9.42 -20.68
CA ASN A 115 4.56 9.43 -19.72
C ASN A 115 3.21 9.36 -20.47
N VAL A 116 2.52 8.22 -20.34
CA VAL A 116 1.21 7.94 -20.97
C VAL A 116 0.03 8.06 -20.01
N GLY A 117 0.29 8.31 -18.71
CA GLY A 117 -0.73 8.52 -17.70
C GLY A 117 -0.20 9.31 -16.52
N PHE A 118 -0.97 10.29 -16.04
CA PHE A 118 -0.65 11.12 -14.88
C PHE A 118 -1.90 11.32 -14.04
N HIS A 119 -1.76 11.12 -12.74
CA HIS A 119 -2.81 11.41 -11.78
C HIS A 119 -2.21 11.98 -10.50
N LEU A 120 -2.68 13.17 -10.15
CA LEU A 120 -2.30 13.88 -8.94
C LEU A 120 -3.35 13.63 -7.85
N GLY A 121 -3.16 12.52 -7.11
CA GLY A 121 -4.06 12.10 -6.05
C GLY A 121 -3.85 12.86 -4.73
N GLU A 122 -4.73 12.60 -3.77
CA GLU A 122 -4.63 13.18 -2.42
C GLU A 122 -3.41 12.63 -1.66
N ASP A 123 -3.16 11.32 -1.75
CA ASP A 123 -2.08 10.67 -0.98
C ASP A 123 -0.76 10.57 -1.75
N ALA A 124 -0.81 10.49 -3.08
CA ALA A 124 0.37 10.31 -3.90
C ALA A 124 0.13 10.68 -5.37
N ILE A 125 1.22 10.90 -6.08
CA ILE A 125 1.22 11.19 -7.51
C ILE A 125 1.62 9.91 -8.24
N THR A 126 0.82 9.50 -9.24
CA THR A 126 1.13 8.34 -10.07
C THR A 126 1.40 8.75 -11.51
N MET A 127 2.40 8.11 -12.11
CA MET A 127 2.80 8.29 -13.51
C MET A 127 2.94 6.93 -14.18
N ASP A 128 2.38 6.79 -15.39
CA ASP A 128 2.46 5.58 -16.19
C ASP A 128 3.42 5.82 -17.36
N TYR A 129 4.40 4.95 -17.51
CA TYR A 129 5.36 4.99 -18.61
C TYR A 129 5.18 3.80 -19.55
N ASN A 130 5.40 4.02 -20.86
CA ASN A 130 5.28 3.01 -21.92
C ASN A 130 6.47 2.05 -22.01
N GLY A 131 7.40 2.08 -21.07
CA GLY A 131 8.57 1.21 -21.00
C GLY A 131 8.83 0.67 -19.61
N GLU A 132 9.64 -0.39 -19.50
CA GLU A 132 10.04 -1.00 -18.23
C GLU A 132 11.19 -0.22 -17.60
N LEU A 133 11.01 0.24 -16.36
CA LEU A 133 12.01 0.91 -15.55
C LEU A 133 12.29 0.09 -14.28
N THR A 134 13.54 -0.13 -13.99
CA THR A 134 13.99 -0.75 -12.75
C THR A 134 14.06 0.27 -11.62
N TRP A 135 14.00 -0.20 -10.37
CA TRP A 135 14.18 0.66 -9.22
C TRP A 135 15.50 1.43 -9.24
N GLN A 136 16.59 0.79 -9.71
CA GLN A 136 17.90 1.44 -9.80
C GLN A 136 17.90 2.61 -10.81
N GLN A 137 17.22 2.46 -11.95
CA GLN A 137 17.06 3.53 -12.92
C GLN A 137 16.22 4.68 -12.34
N LEU A 138 15.15 4.36 -11.61
CA LEU A 138 14.34 5.38 -10.93
C LEU A 138 15.14 6.14 -9.87
N MET A 139 15.98 5.47 -9.09
CA MET A 139 16.88 6.16 -8.12
C MET A 139 17.90 7.05 -8.81
N HIS A 140 18.36 6.69 -10.00
CA HIS A 140 19.18 7.56 -10.83
C HIS A 140 18.43 8.82 -11.26
N ILE A 141 17.20 8.67 -11.80
CA ILE A 141 16.33 9.79 -12.17
C ILE A 141 15.99 10.66 -10.96
N GLU A 142 15.68 10.07 -9.80
CA GLU A 142 15.42 10.81 -8.56
C GLU A 142 16.59 11.74 -8.21
N ARG A 143 17.82 11.25 -8.31
CA ARG A 143 19.02 12.05 -8.06
C ARG A 143 19.12 13.22 -9.04
N LEU A 144 18.94 12.97 -10.34
CA LEU A 144 18.99 14.03 -11.36
C LEU A 144 17.85 15.05 -11.19
N ALA A 145 16.63 14.58 -10.83
CA ALA A 145 15.50 15.46 -10.58
C ALA A 145 15.75 16.38 -9.36
N ASN A 146 16.32 15.83 -8.29
CA ASN A 146 16.71 16.67 -7.13
C ASN A 146 17.89 17.60 -7.43
N GLU A 147 18.81 17.25 -8.34
CA GLU A 147 19.83 18.18 -8.83
C GLU A 147 19.18 19.37 -9.57
N ALA A 148 18.12 19.13 -10.36
CA ALA A 148 17.35 20.21 -11.00
C ALA A 148 16.71 21.13 -9.96
N VAL A 149 16.15 20.58 -8.89
CA VAL A 149 15.59 21.34 -7.75
C VAL A 149 16.69 22.22 -7.14
N TYR A 150 17.86 21.68 -6.84
CA TYR A 150 18.97 22.44 -6.24
C TYR A 150 19.53 23.52 -7.16
N ARG A 151 19.47 23.32 -8.49
CA ARG A 151 19.89 24.34 -9.46
C ARG A 151 18.94 25.53 -9.54
N ASN A 152 17.71 25.37 -9.04
CA ASN A 152 16.69 26.42 -8.98
C ASN A 152 16.47 27.12 -10.32
N VAL A 153 16.33 26.33 -11.40
CA VAL A 153 16.11 26.86 -12.75
C VAL A 153 14.69 27.39 -12.92
N PRO A 154 14.47 28.39 -13.80
CA PRO A 154 13.15 28.95 -14.02
C PRO A 154 12.23 27.96 -14.76
N ILE A 155 10.94 28.00 -14.40
CA ILE A 155 9.84 27.32 -15.11
C ILE A 155 9.02 28.42 -15.79
N ARG A 156 8.99 28.38 -17.12
CA ARG A 156 8.31 29.38 -17.94
C ARG A 156 7.09 28.79 -18.61
N THR A 157 6.07 29.63 -18.75
CA THR A 157 4.83 29.25 -19.44
C THR A 157 4.51 30.28 -20.51
N GLU A 158 4.13 29.83 -21.68
CA GLU A 158 3.79 30.72 -22.80
C GLU A 158 2.73 30.06 -23.71
N TYR A 159 2.04 30.90 -24.47
CA TYR A 159 1.23 30.53 -25.61
C TYR A 159 1.99 30.96 -26.88
N PRO A 160 2.80 30.08 -27.50
CA PRO A 160 3.57 30.45 -28.69
C PRO A 160 2.66 30.70 -29.89
N ALA A 161 3.07 31.62 -30.77
CA ALA A 161 2.38 31.83 -32.03
C ALA A 161 2.39 30.51 -32.88
N PRO A 162 1.35 30.27 -33.71
CA PRO A 162 1.23 29.01 -34.46
C PRO A 162 2.47 28.68 -35.31
N GLU A 163 3.10 29.70 -35.93
CA GLU A 163 4.29 29.53 -36.73
C GLU A 163 5.49 29.04 -35.91
N ARG A 164 5.63 29.54 -34.66
CA ARG A 164 6.66 29.10 -33.74
C ARG A 164 6.37 27.74 -33.17
N LEU A 165 5.11 27.46 -32.82
CA LEU A 165 4.68 26.17 -32.28
C LEU A 165 4.95 25.03 -33.25
N ALA A 166 4.73 25.25 -34.59
CA ALA A 166 4.98 24.27 -35.64
C ALA A 166 6.45 23.83 -35.76
N HIS A 167 7.38 24.61 -35.20
CA HIS A 167 8.82 24.35 -35.22
C HIS A 167 9.42 24.00 -33.87
N MET A 168 8.57 23.95 -32.80
CA MET A 168 9.01 23.58 -31.46
C MET A 168 8.96 22.08 -31.28
N GLU A 169 10.02 21.51 -30.70
CA GLU A 169 10.00 20.16 -30.15
C GLU A 169 9.46 20.21 -28.72
N TYR A 170 8.35 19.53 -28.48
CA TYR A 170 7.73 19.46 -27.14
C TYR A 170 7.00 18.15 -26.95
N ARG A 171 6.93 17.67 -25.71
CA ARG A 171 6.13 16.51 -25.35
C ARG A 171 4.65 16.91 -25.29
N SER A 172 3.76 16.04 -25.72
CA SER A 172 2.32 16.20 -25.55
C SER A 172 1.64 14.84 -25.41
N LYS A 173 0.65 14.77 -24.54
CA LYS A 173 -0.23 13.60 -24.40
C LYS A 173 -1.43 13.66 -25.35
N LEU A 174 -1.70 14.83 -25.91
CA LEU A 174 -2.85 15.10 -26.78
C LEU A 174 -2.36 15.73 -28.09
N ASP A 175 -3.09 15.44 -29.18
CA ASP A 175 -2.89 16.11 -30.47
C ASP A 175 -3.62 17.48 -30.46
N LEU A 176 -2.98 18.47 -29.85
CA LEU A 176 -3.50 19.83 -29.71
C LEU A 176 -3.08 20.67 -30.92
N LYS A 177 -4.04 21.41 -31.51
CA LYS A 177 -3.79 22.24 -32.71
C LYS A 177 -3.93 23.73 -32.47
N GLU A 178 -4.68 24.13 -31.47
CA GLU A 178 -4.98 25.53 -31.15
C GLU A 178 -4.85 25.78 -29.65
N ASP A 179 -4.49 27.00 -29.28
CA ASP A 179 -4.34 27.47 -27.89
C ASP A 179 -3.43 26.58 -27.01
N VAL A 180 -2.33 26.08 -27.62
CA VAL A 180 -1.40 25.20 -26.91
C VAL A 180 -0.52 26.02 -25.96
N ARG A 181 -0.71 25.81 -24.66
CA ARG A 181 0.16 26.37 -23.63
C ARG A 181 1.37 25.47 -23.44
N ILE A 182 2.57 26.04 -23.59
CA ILE A 182 3.85 25.33 -23.41
C ILE A 182 4.42 25.70 -22.04
N VAL A 183 4.85 24.68 -21.32
CA VAL A 183 5.61 24.77 -20.07
C VAL A 183 7.03 24.32 -20.37
N THR A 184 7.99 25.17 -20.07
CA THR A 184 9.42 24.91 -20.24
C THR A 184 10.12 24.91 -18.88
N VAL A 185 10.67 23.75 -18.50
CA VAL A 185 11.65 23.63 -17.42
C VAL A 185 13.03 23.65 -18.05
N GLU A 186 13.74 24.74 -17.91
CA GLU A 186 14.97 25.00 -18.66
C GLU A 186 16.01 23.89 -18.49
N GLY A 187 16.37 23.23 -19.60
CA GLY A 187 17.33 22.13 -19.65
C GLY A 187 16.78 20.75 -19.24
N TYR A 188 15.48 20.64 -18.93
CA TYR A 188 14.88 19.39 -18.44
C TYR A 188 13.65 18.94 -19.23
N ASP A 189 12.71 19.87 -19.52
CA ASP A 189 11.47 19.51 -20.19
C ASP A 189 10.85 20.67 -20.96
N VAL A 190 10.22 20.36 -22.09
CA VAL A 190 9.32 21.23 -22.85
C VAL A 190 8.06 20.44 -23.14
N CYS A 191 6.92 20.86 -22.59
CA CYS A 191 5.69 20.07 -22.67
C CYS A 191 4.45 20.95 -22.82
N ALA A 192 3.47 20.46 -23.57
CA ALA A 192 2.13 21.05 -23.61
C ALA A 192 1.38 20.74 -22.31
N CYS A 193 1.07 21.78 -21.53
CA CYS A 193 0.40 21.63 -20.23
C CYS A 193 -0.42 22.86 -19.86
N CYS A 194 -1.67 22.63 -19.39
CA CYS A 194 -2.58 23.70 -18.99
C CYS A 194 -2.54 24.06 -17.49
N ALA A 195 -1.88 23.24 -16.66
CA ALA A 195 -1.92 23.38 -15.21
C ALA A 195 -0.99 24.50 -14.70
N PRO A 196 -1.26 25.07 -13.51
CA PRO A 196 -0.35 25.96 -12.83
C PRO A 196 0.92 25.22 -12.35
N HIS A 197 2.07 25.89 -12.49
CA HIS A 197 3.37 25.40 -12.05
C HIS A 197 4.04 26.37 -11.09
N VAL A 198 5.03 25.89 -10.33
CA VAL A 198 5.92 26.76 -9.57
C VAL A 198 6.77 27.60 -10.51
N SER A 199 7.29 28.74 -10.04
CA SER A 199 8.09 29.66 -10.88
C SER A 199 9.51 29.17 -11.09
N HIS A 200 10.05 28.40 -10.13
CA HIS A 200 11.40 27.87 -10.15
C HIS A 200 11.42 26.46 -9.58
N THR A 201 12.33 25.63 -10.05
CA THR A 201 12.42 24.23 -9.61
C THR A 201 12.74 24.08 -8.12
N GLY A 202 13.39 25.06 -7.49
CA GLY A 202 13.65 25.08 -6.05
C GLY A 202 12.40 25.09 -5.17
N GLU A 203 11.29 25.62 -5.69
CA GLU A 203 10.01 25.64 -4.98
C GLU A 203 9.34 24.25 -4.92
N ILE A 204 9.76 23.30 -5.77
CA ILE A 204 9.25 21.91 -5.75
C ILE A 204 9.58 21.22 -4.44
N GLY A 205 10.75 21.53 -3.86
CA GLY A 205 11.27 20.78 -2.72
C GLY A 205 11.78 19.39 -3.10
N ALA A 206 11.92 18.49 -2.13
CA ALA A 206 12.43 17.16 -2.39
C ALA A 206 11.47 16.35 -3.28
N ILE A 207 12.05 15.60 -4.22
CA ILE A 207 11.34 14.64 -5.07
C ILE A 207 11.75 13.22 -4.65
N LYS A 208 10.77 12.33 -4.41
CA LYS A 208 10.99 10.95 -3.95
C LYS A 208 10.14 9.97 -4.75
N PHE A 209 10.76 8.91 -5.29
CA PHE A 209 10.02 7.73 -5.72
C PHE A 209 9.68 6.85 -4.51
N THR A 210 8.44 6.40 -4.42
CA THR A 210 7.98 5.55 -3.31
C THR A 210 7.67 4.13 -3.76
N SER A 211 7.27 3.92 -5.02
CA SER A 211 7.01 2.59 -5.56
C SER A 211 7.13 2.52 -7.07
N VAL A 212 7.31 1.30 -7.58
CA VAL A 212 7.21 0.95 -8.99
C VAL A 212 6.52 -0.38 -9.14
N MET A 213 5.59 -0.48 -10.09
CA MET A 213 4.90 -1.73 -10.43
C MET A 213 4.70 -1.84 -11.93
N ARG A 214 4.63 -3.08 -12.44
CA ARG A 214 4.27 -3.32 -13.85
C ARG A 214 2.85 -2.85 -14.13
N HIS A 215 2.67 -2.13 -15.22
CA HIS A 215 1.38 -1.60 -15.63
C HIS A 215 1.28 -1.48 -17.16
N ARG A 216 0.28 -2.13 -17.78
CA ARG A 216 -0.11 -1.99 -19.20
C ARG A 216 1.04 -2.00 -20.21
N GLY A 217 1.99 -2.93 -20.08
CA GLY A 217 3.14 -3.05 -20.98
C GLY A 217 4.32 -2.13 -20.66
N GLY A 218 4.25 -1.40 -19.56
CA GLY A 218 5.32 -0.59 -18.99
C GLY A 218 5.27 -0.61 -17.46
N VAL A 219 5.48 0.55 -16.83
CA VAL A 219 5.46 0.68 -15.38
C VAL A 219 4.57 1.83 -14.93
N ARG A 220 3.92 1.65 -13.76
CA ARG A 220 3.39 2.73 -12.94
C ARG A 220 4.38 3.03 -11.83
N VAL A 221 4.74 4.29 -11.69
CA VAL A 221 5.57 4.79 -10.59
C VAL A 221 4.76 5.72 -9.71
N THR A 222 5.10 5.73 -8.42
CA THR A 222 4.51 6.65 -7.43
C THR A 222 5.59 7.57 -6.91
N ILE A 223 5.28 8.85 -6.83
CA ILE A 223 6.18 9.89 -6.32
C ILE A 223 5.52 10.75 -5.24
N LEU A 224 6.37 11.37 -4.45
CA LEU A 224 6.02 12.46 -3.55
C LEU A 224 6.93 13.65 -3.85
N CYS A 225 6.39 14.87 -3.74
CA CYS A 225 7.13 16.12 -3.95
C CYS A 225 6.90 17.07 -2.78
N GLY A 226 7.90 17.87 -2.47
CA GLY A 226 7.80 18.98 -1.53
C GLY A 226 7.32 18.59 -0.14
N SER A 227 6.22 19.19 0.30
CA SER A 227 5.65 18.96 1.63
C SER A 227 5.27 17.50 1.90
N ASP A 228 4.81 16.78 0.87
CA ASP A 228 4.44 15.37 1.00
C ASP A 228 5.69 14.49 1.20
N ALA A 229 6.77 14.77 0.46
CA ALA A 229 8.03 14.06 0.63
C ALA A 229 8.66 14.34 2.02
N GLU A 230 8.50 15.56 2.52
CA GLU A 230 8.95 15.93 3.88
C GLU A 230 8.14 15.22 4.96
N ALA A 231 6.82 15.16 4.81
CA ALA A 231 5.93 14.47 5.73
C ALA A 231 6.24 12.97 5.79
N ASP A 232 6.40 12.31 4.65
CA ASP A 232 6.79 10.91 4.52
C ASP A 232 8.15 10.62 5.18
N TYR A 233 9.14 11.50 4.94
CA TYR A 233 10.45 11.36 5.59
C TYR A 233 10.36 11.48 7.11
N ARG A 234 9.57 12.44 7.61
CA ARG A 234 9.36 12.66 9.05
C ARG A 234 8.72 11.44 9.71
N GLU A 235 7.71 10.86 9.07
CA GLU A 235 7.06 9.65 9.55
C GLU A 235 8.03 8.46 9.59
N LYS A 236 8.71 8.18 8.50
CA LYS A 236 9.70 7.08 8.42
C LYS A 236 10.85 7.25 9.42
N SER A 237 11.31 8.49 9.59
CA SER A 237 12.35 8.82 10.58
C SER A 237 11.87 8.54 12.01
N ALA A 238 10.63 8.90 12.34
CA ALA A 238 10.04 8.60 13.65
C ALA A 238 9.88 7.09 13.88
N GLN A 239 9.46 6.32 12.86
CA GLN A 239 9.37 4.85 12.94
C GLN A 239 10.74 4.21 13.17
N VAL A 240 11.79 4.64 12.44
CA VAL A 240 13.15 4.14 12.65
C VAL A 240 13.68 4.50 14.03
N ALA A 241 13.40 5.72 14.53
CA ALA A 241 13.78 6.12 15.88
C ALA A 241 13.09 5.25 16.96
N ALA A 242 11.79 4.95 16.79
CA ALA A 242 11.06 4.08 17.70
C ALA A 242 11.63 2.64 17.71
N LEU A 243 11.93 2.07 16.54
CA LEU A 243 12.57 0.76 16.43
C LEU A 243 13.97 0.75 17.07
N SER A 244 14.75 1.80 16.85
CA SER A 244 16.08 2.00 17.46
C SER A 244 15.99 1.97 19.01
N ALA A 245 14.99 2.65 19.59
CA ALA A 245 14.74 2.66 21.02
C ALA A 245 14.30 1.28 21.55
N GLN A 246 13.35 0.61 20.88
CA GLN A 246 12.88 -0.73 21.25
C GLN A 246 13.99 -1.77 21.24
N LEU A 247 14.88 -1.71 20.24
CA LEU A 247 15.98 -2.63 20.06
C LEU A 247 17.23 -2.24 20.86
N SER A 248 17.22 -1.05 21.49
CA SER A 248 18.36 -0.49 22.24
C SER A 248 19.65 -0.43 21.39
N VAL A 249 19.51 0.00 20.13
CA VAL A 249 20.62 0.12 19.17
C VAL A 249 20.59 1.49 18.48
N ARG A 250 21.68 1.88 17.81
CA ARG A 250 21.66 3.08 16.95
C ARG A 250 20.77 2.84 15.71
N GLN A 251 20.21 3.88 15.14
CA GLN A 251 19.36 3.77 13.94
C GLN A 251 20.04 3.03 12.78
N ALA A 252 21.34 3.25 12.57
CA ALA A 252 22.13 2.53 11.55
C ALA A 252 22.22 1.01 11.80
N ASP A 253 22.02 0.58 13.02
CA ASP A 253 22.17 -0.82 13.45
C ASP A 253 20.82 -1.55 13.58
N VAL A 254 19.68 -0.89 13.24
CA VAL A 254 18.33 -1.48 13.35
C VAL A 254 18.20 -2.75 12.51
N VAL A 255 18.59 -2.71 11.22
CA VAL A 255 18.47 -3.87 10.33
C VAL A 255 19.31 -5.05 10.81
N PRO A 256 20.63 -4.89 11.16
CA PRO A 256 21.40 -5.97 11.77
C PRO A 256 20.80 -6.51 13.08
N ALA A 257 20.20 -5.65 13.91
CA ALA A 257 19.56 -6.09 15.15
C ALA A 257 18.31 -6.95 14.90
N VAL A 258 17.46 -6.58 13.95
CA VAL A 258 16.32 -7.40 13.53
C VAL A 258 16.80 -8.75 13.00
N GLN A 259 17.84 -8.78 12.16
CA GLN A 259 18.37 -10.04 11.64
C GLN A 259 18.85 -10.96 12.78
N ARG A 260 19.58 -10.44 13.77
CA ARG A 260 20.00 -11.23 14.94
C ARG A 260 18.80 -11.82 15.70
N LEU A 261 17.73 -11.03 15.92
CA LEU A 261 16.52 -11.54 16.58
C LEU A 261 15.84 -12.65 15.79
N LEU A 262 15.80 -12.55 14.46
CA LEU A 262 15.24 -13.60 13.60
C LEU A 262 16.07 -14.88 13.68
N ASP A 263 17.39 -14.76 13.70
CA ASP A 263 18.33 -15.89 13.83
C ASP A 263 18.20 -16.55 15.22
N GLU A 264 18.08 -15.77 16.30
CA GLU A 264 17.84 -16.26 17.67
C GLU A 264 16.51 -17.01 17.78
N ILE A 265 15.44 -16.45 17.18
CA ILE A 265 14.14 -17.13 17.14
C ILE A 265 14.23 -18.47 16.39
N ALA A 266 14.96 -18.53 15.27
CA ALA A 266 15.16 -19.77 14.53
C ALA A 266 15.92 -20.80 15.35
N GLN A 267 16.99 -20.38 16.07
CA GLN A 267 17.75 -21.24 16.97
C GLN A 267 16.90 -21.76 18.13
N HIS A 268 16.12 -20.90 18.78
CA HIS A 268 15.23 -21.32 19.89
C HIS A 268 14.16 -22.29 19.42
N LYS A 269 13.58 -22.09 18.24
CA LYS A 269 12.62 -23.05 17.65
C LYS A 269 13.28 -24.42 17.39
N ALA A 270 14.48 -24.42 16.83
CA ALA A 270 15.22 -25.67 16.58
C ALA A 270 15.58 -26.39 17.90
N ALA A 271 16.03 -25.65 18.90
CA ALA A 271 16.33 -26.20 20.24
C ALA A 271 15.09 -26.77 20.93
N ALA A 272 13.96 -26.07 20.84
CA ALA A 272 12.68 -26.55 21.38
C ALA A 272 12.25 -27.86 20.72
N ALA A 273 12.31 -27.92 19.37
CA ALA A 273 11.98 -29.14 18.63
C ALA A 273 12.90 -30.31 18.97
N GLU A 274 14.20 -30.06 19.21
CA GLU A 274 15.14 -31.10 19.61
C GLU A 274 14.85 -31.59 21.04
N LEU A 275 14.54 -30.69 21.98
CA LEU A 275 14.16 -31.06 23.34
C LEU A 275 12.88 -31.91 23.35
N GLU A 276 11.89 -31.55 22.51
CA GLU A 276 10.65 -32.33 22.39
C GLU A 276 10.92 -33.72 21.80
N ARG A 277 11.79 -33.85 20.79
CA ARG A 277 12.23 -35.17 20.29
C ARG A 277 12.88 -36.03 21.36
N ARG A 278 13.76 -35.45 22.18
CA ARG A 278 14.39 -36.17 23.30
C ARG A 278 13.38 -36.59 24.35
N LEU A 279 12.42 -35.72 24.69
CA LEU A 279 11.34 -36.04 25.62
C LEU A 279 10.49 -37.18 25.08
N ASN A 280 10.11 -37.16 23.79
CA ASN A 280 9.36 -38.22 23.16
C ASN A 280 10.14 -39.57 23.13
N ALA A 281 11.45 -39.52 22.88
CA ALA A 281 12.28 -40.72 22.97
C ALA A 281 12.29 -41.32 24.39
N GLN A 282 12.37 -40.50 25.44
CA GLN A 282 12.26 -40.94 26.83
C GLN A 282 10.88 -41.52 27.17
N ARG A 283 9.79 -40.87 26.71
CA ARG A 283 8.42 -41.36 26.85
C ARG A 283 8.29 -42.76 26.21
N LEU A 284 8.82 -42.96 25.01
CA LEU A 284 8.80 -44.23 24.33
C LEU A 284 9.56 -45.34 25.06
N GLN A 285 10.70 -44.99 25.72
CA GLN A 285 11.47 -45.94 26.53
C GLN A 285 10.71 -46.45 27.77
N LEU A 286 9.76 -45.65 28.28
CA LEU A 286 8.92 -46.00 29.41
C LEU A 286 7.71 -46.87 29.01
N LEU A 287 7.36 -46.92 27.72
CA LEU A 287 6.29 -47.76 27.19
C LEU A 287 6.77 -49.20 27.07
N GLN A 288 5.92 -50.11 27.48
CA GLN A 288 6.13 -51.54 27.28
C GLN A 288 5.33 -52.03 26.07
N GLU A 289 5.87 -53.00 25.38
CA GLU A 289 5.14 -53.67 24.33
C GLU A 289 3.88 -54.35 24.94
N THR A 290 2.71 -54.12 24.34
CA THR A 290 1.42 -54.63 24.85
C THR A 290 0.58 -55.16 23.70
N PRO A 291 -0.14 -56.28 23.92
CA PRO A 291 -1.13 -56.74 22.96
C PRO A 291 -2.37 -55.81 22.84
N GLY A 292 -2.55 -54.92 23.82
CA GLY A 292 -3.62 -53.93 23.85
C GLY A 292 -3.26 -52.59 23.17
N SER A 293 -4.00 -51.56 23.56
CA SER A 293 -3.77 -50.20 23.10
C SER A 293 -2.93 -49.39 24.06
N ILE A 294 -2.20 -48.43 23.55
CA ILE A 294 -1.41 -47.45 24.32
C ILE A 294 -2.11 -46.09 24.25
N CYS A 295 -2.35 -45.49 25.40
CA CYS A 295 -2.90 -44.12 25.49
C CYS A 295 -1.93 -43.25 26.30
N VAL A 296 -1.56 -42.12 25.76
CA VAL A 296 -0.69 -41.11 26.45
C VAL A 296 -1.35 -39.76 26.38
N ILE A 297 -1.67 -39.22 27.54
CA ILE A 297 -2.17 -37.85 27.71
C ILE A 297 -1.02 -37.06 28.32
N ASP A 298 -0.41 -36.16 27.53
CA ASP A 298 0.72 -35.36 27.97
C ASP A 298 0.80 -34.09 27.14
N ARG A 299 1.72 -33.19 27.47
CA ARG A 299 1.99 -31.99 26.70
C ARG A 299 2.82 -32.33 25.46
N PHE A 300 2.23 -32.11 24.27
CA PHE A 300 2.92 -32.13 22.98
C PHE A 300 2.76 -30.73 22.36
N ASP A 301 3.84 -29.96 22.34
CA ASP A 301 3.83 -28.56 21.85
C ASP A 301 3.84 -28.52 20.31
N ASP A 302 4.45 -29.53 19.66
CA ASP A 302 4.51 -29.66 18.20
C ASP A 302 3.65 -30.86 17.70
N PRO A 303 2.66 -30.60 16.80
CA PRO A 303 1.89 -31.67 16.18
C PRO A 303 2.72 -32.66 15.36
N VAL A 304 3.89 -32.23 14.83
CA VAL A 304 4.81 -33.12 14.08
C VAL A 304 5.45 -34.09 15.05
N ALA A 305 5.99 -33.60 16.17
CA ALA A 305 6.60 -34.43 17.20
C ALA A 305 5.58 -35.39 17.83
N MET A 306 4.35 -34.94 18.05
CA MET A 306 3.24 -35.82 18.50
C MET A 306 2.96 -36.94 17.51
N ARG A 307 2.99 -36.67 16.21
CA ARG A 307 2.82 -37.66 15.15
C ARG A 307 3.98 -38.65 15.10
N GLU A 308 5.20 -38.18 15.25
CA GLU A 308 6.39 -39.05 15.32
C GLU A 308 6.33 -39.98 16.51
N PHE A 309 5.89 -39.47 17.69
CA PHE A 309 5.66 -40.29 18.87
C PHE A 309 4.62 -41.40 18.60
N VAL A 310 3.46 -41.09 18.00
CA VAL A 310 2.43 -42.06 17.63
C VAL A 310 2.96 -43.07 16.62
N ASN A 311 3.73 -42.61 15.62
CA ASN A 311 4.34 -43.53 14.64
C ASN A 311 5.28 -44.55 15.29
N ALA A 312 6.08 -44.12 16.26
CA ALA A 312 6.95 -45.04 17.00
C ALA A 312 6.17 -45.92 17.99
N GLY A 313 5.20 -45.33 18.70
CA GLY A 313 4.36 -46.06 19.66
C GLY A 313 3.46 -47.13 19.03
N MET A 314 3.06 -46.96 17.76
CA MET A 314 2.34 -48.00 17.02
C MET A 314 3.14 -49.32 16.85
N LEU A 315 4.46 -49.28 16.98
CA LEU A 315 5.30 -50.49 16.92
C LEU A 315 5.22 -51.31 18.21
N LEU A 316 4.84 -50.68 19.33
CA LEU A 316 4.71 -51.27 20.67
C LEU A 316 3.27 -51.68 21.02
N ALA A 317 2.29 -51.16 20.30
CA ALA A 317 0.86 -51.44 20.54
C ALA A 317 0.32 -52.53 19.61
N GLY A 318 -0.32 -53.52 20.17
CA GLY A 318 -1.06 -54.54 19.40
C GLY A 318 -2.37 -54.00 18.84
N GLY A 319 -2.96 -52.98 19.46
CA GLY A 319 -4.16 -52.25 19.04
C GLY A 319 -3.84 -50.91 18.43
N VAL A 320 -4.14 -49.83 19.14
CA VAL A 320 -3.88 -48.44 18.73
C VAL A 320 -2.86 -47.75 19.65
N CYS A 321 -2.08 -46.82 19.12
CA CYS A 321 -1.34 -45.83 19.90
C CYS A 321 -2.04 -44.50 19.78
N ALA A 322 -2.55 -43.98 20.88
CA ALA A 322 -3.29 -42.75 21.00
C ALA A 322 -2.51 -41.74 21.84
N ALA A 323 -2.21 -40.56 21.28
CA ALA A 323 -1.62 -39.44 21.99
C ALA A 323 -2.61 -38.31 22.06
N PHE A 324 -2.68 -37.63 23.22
CA PHE A 324 -3.55 -36.52 23.50
C PHE A 324 -2.74 -35.35 24.11
N THR A 325 -3.06 -34.12 23.71
CA THR A 325 -2.51 -32.91 24.31
C THR A 325 -3.61 -31.88 24.57
N GLY A 326 -3.63 -31.30 25.76
CA GLY A 326 -4.68 -30.38 26.20
C GLY A 326 -4.97 -30.51 27.68
N SER A 327 -6.17 -30.15 28.09
CA SER A 327 -6.66 -30.26 29.48
C SER A 327 -8.17 -30.49 29.51
N ASP A 328 -8.69 -30.97 30.66
CA ASP A 328 -10.12 -31.14 30.86
C ASP A 328 -10.92 -29.83 30.69
N ALA A 329 -10.30 -28.70 30.93
CA ALA A 329 -10.96 -27.39 30.82
C ALA A 329 -11.03 -26.89 29.37
N GLU A 330 -10.02 -27.18 28.57
CA GLU A 330 -9.88 -26.64 27.19
C GLU A 330 -10.19 -27.71 26.11
N GLY A 331 -10.33 -28.96 26.53
CA GLY A 331 -10.42 -30.11 25.67
C GLY A 331 -9.04 -30.56 25.17
N TYR A 332 -9.05 -31.63 24.36
CA TYR A 332 -7.83 -32.29 23.88
C TYR A 332 -7.76 -32.28 22.36
N ARG A 333 -6.58 -32.13 21.84
CA ARG A 333 -6.22 -32.54 20.46
C ARG A 333 -5.63 -33.93 20.52
N TYR A 334 -5.94 -34.77 19.52
CA TYR A 334 -5.44 -36.12 19.48
C TYR A 334 -4.84 -36.52 18.13
N ILE A 335 -3.90 -37.43 18.18
CA ILE A 335 -3.45 -38.26 17.04
C ILE A 335 -3.50 -39.69 17.50
N ILE A 336 -4.14 -40.55 16.69
CA ILE A 336 -4.29 -41.98 16.94
C ILE A 336 -3.79 -42.74 15.73
N GLY A 337 -2.87 -43.65 15.95
CA GLY A 337 -2.28 -44.50 14.91
C GLY A 337 -2.44 -45.99 15.21
N SER A 338 -2.53 -46.81 14.16
CA SER A 338 -2.56 -48.26 14.26
C SER A 338 -2.00 -48.95 13.03
N ARG A 339 -1.40 -50.12 13.25
CA ARG A 339 -0.93 -51.05 12.21
C ARG A 339 -1.92 -52.21 11.95
N THR A 340 -2.85 -52.44 12.87
CA THR A 340 -3.75 -53.57 12.90
C THR A 340 -5.21 -53.22 12.75
N VAL A 341 -5.62 -51.99 13.15
CA VAL A 341 -6.99 -51.48 13.12
C VAL A 341 -7.17 -50.50 11.96
N ASP A 342 -8.21 -50.65 11.14
CA ASP A 342 -8.61 -49.63 10.18
C ASP A 342 -9.27 -48.45 10.92
N LEU A 343 -8.45 -47.39 11.15
CA LEU A 343 -8.86 -46.20 11.91
C LEU A 343 -9.88 -45.36 11.15
N ARG A 344 -9.94 -45.42 9.84
CA ARG A 344 -10.98 -44.70 9.08
C ARG A 344 -12.37 -45.30 9.39
N ALA A 345 -12.48 -46.63 9.46
CA ALA A 345 -13.71 -47.32 9.83
C ALA A 345 -14.05 -47.09 11.32
N ALA A 346 -13.04 -47.14 12.20
CA ALA A 346 -13.19 -46.97 13.65
C ALA A 346 -13.42 -45.51 14.08
N ALA A 347 -13.13 -44.51 13.24
CA ALA A 347 -13.14 -43.10 13.62
C ALA A 347 -14.47 -42.63 14.22
N LYS A 348 -15.62 -43.11 13.69
CA LYS A 348 -16.94 -42.72 14.20
C LYS A 348 -17.18 -43.26 15.63
N THR A 349 -16.78 -44.48 15.91
CA THR A 349 -16.90 -45.09 17.24
C THR A 349 -15.96 -44.44 18.24
N ILE A 350 -14.71 -44.23 17.88
CA ILE A 350 -13.73 -43.56 18.72
C ILE A 350 -14.22 -42.13 19.08
N ASN A 351 -14.59 -41.35 18.04
CA ASN A 351 -15.08 -39.97 18.29
C ASN A 351 -16.33 -39.95 19.17
N ALA A 352 -17.24 -40.87 19.04
CA ALA A 352 -18.44 -40.96 19.88
C ALA A 352 -18.05 -41.23 21.37
N ALA A 353 -17.07 -42.11 21.60
CA ALA A 353 -16.63 -42.47 22.95
C ALA A 353 -15.88 -41.38 23.68
N ILE A 354 -15.13 -40.53 22.97
CA ILE A 354 -14.32 -39.44 23.56
C ILE A 354 -14.97 -38.06 23.38
N SER A 355 -16.24 -37.98 23.00
CA SER A 355 -16.91 -36.72 22.69
C SER A 355 -16.11 -35.87 21.68
N GLY A 356 -15.59 -36.52 20.64
CA GLY A 356 -14.62 -35.97 19.71
C GLY A 356 -15.14 -35.78 18.31
N ARG A 357 -14.34 -35.08 17.53
CA ARG A 357 -14.49 -34.90 16.09
C ARG A 357 -13.14 -35.00 15.40
N GLY A 358 -13.04 -35.75 14.35
CA GLY A 358 -11.81 -35.94 13.60
C GLY A 358 -11.94 -37.06 12.59
N GLY A 359 -10.84 -37.33 11.89
CA GLY A 359 -10.75 -38.36 10.87
C GLY A 359 -9.37 -38.44 10.25
N GLY A 360 -9.22 -39.25 9.21
CA GLY A 360 -7.94 -39.40 8.53
C GLY A 360 -7.86 -40.59 7.61
N LYS A 361 -6.69 -41.22 7.60
CA LYS A 361 -6.36 -42.41 6.78
C LYS A 361 -6.62 -43.71 7.59
N PRO A 362 -6.67 -44.90 6.95
CA PRO A 362 -6.83 -46.18 7.66
C PRO A 362 -5.79 -46.41 8.76
N THR A 363 -4.57 -45.88 8.61
CA THR A 363 -3.45 -46.07 9.57
C THR A 363 -3.36 -44.98 10.62
N MET A 364 -4.02 -43.83 10.44
CA MET A 364 -3.89 -42.68 11.35
C MET A 364 -5.08 -41.74 11.22
N ILE A 365 -5.65 -41.34 12.37
CA ILE A 365 -6.64 -40.27 12.48
C ILE A 365 -6.17 -39.20 13.44
N GLN A 366 -6.69 -37.99 13.26
CA GLN A 366 -6.42 -36.83 14.15
C GLN A 366 -7.68 -36.01 14.33
N GLY A 367 -7.75 -35.30 15.45
CA GLY A 367 -8.91 -34.47 15.76
C GLY A 367 -8.83 -33.79 17.09
N SER A 368 -10.00 -33.46 17.62
CA SER A 368 -10.15 -32.85 18.96
C SER A 368 -11.30 -33.56 19.70
N CYS A 369 -11.26 -33.56 21.05
CA CYS A 369 -12.29 -34.09 21.88
C CYS A 369 -12.45 -33.29 23.17
N THR A 370 -13.57 -33.50 23.88
CA THR A 370 -13.91 -32.79 25.11
C THR A 370 -14.18 -33.74 26.29
N ALA A 371 -14.02 -35.03 26.10
CA ALA A 371 -14.11 -36.01 27.18
C ALA A 371 -12.97 -35.75 28.20
N PRO A 372 -13.22 -35.94 29.52
CA PRO A 372 -12.18 -35.84 30.55
C PRO A 372 -11.07 -36.87 30.35
N ALA A 373 -9.86 -36.60 30.84
CA ALA A 373 -8.71 -37.49 30.71
C ALA A 373 -9.01 -38.91 31.22
N ALA A 374 -9.70 -39.06 32.35
CA ALA A 374 -10.05 -40.35 32.94
C ALA A 374 -10.96 -41.19 32.03
N GLU A 375 -11.89 -40.58 31.29
CA GLU A 375 -12.76 -41.28 30.34
C GLU A 375 -11.98 -41.68 29.07
N ILE A 376 -11.09 -40.85 28.59
CA ILE A 376 -10.19 -41.14 27.47
C ILE A 376 -9.31 -42.35 27.80
N GLU A 377 -8.64 -42.31 28.96
CA GLU A 377 -7.77 -43.42 29.42
C GLU A 377 -8.55 -44.71 29.60
N ALA A 378 -9.71 -44.67 30.27
CA ALA A 378 -10.57 -45.86 30.44
C ALA A 378 -11.02 -46.47 29.11
N PHE A 379 -11.40 -45.66 28.14
CA PHE A 379 -11.79 -46.12 26.82
C PHE A 379 -10.65 -46.84 26.10
N PHE A 380 -9.45 -46.26 26.08
CA PHE A 380 -8.32 -46.88 25.36
C PHE A 380 -7.72 -48.07 26.11
N ALA A 381 -7.82 -48.12 27.44
CA ALA A 381 -7.46 -49.29 28.22
C ALA A 381 -8.34 -50.52 27.90
N ALA A 382 -9.62 -50.30 27.59
CA ALA A 382 -10.57 -51.33 27.19
C ALA A 382 -10.61 -51.54 25.67
N TYR A 383 -9.96 -50.68 24.85
CA TYR A 383 -10.02 -50.77 23.39
C TYR A 383 -9.19 -51.95 22.90
N PRO A 384 -9.83 -52.92 22.17
CA PRO A 384 -9.20 -54.21 21.89
C PRO A 384 -7.97 -54.06 20.99
N GLY A 385 -6.89 -54.75 21.41
CA GLY A 385 -5.93 -55.25 20.43
C GLY A 385 -6.52 -56.41 19.67
N LYS A 386 -5.94 -56.74 18.54
CA LYS A 386 -6.33 -58.00 17.87
C LYS A 386 -6.01 -59.19 18.72
#